data_1b36d28e9ee5d08e0c01c92326cab7d7
#
_entry.id   1b36d28e9ee5d08e0c01c92326cab7d7
#
_cell.length_a   1.000
_cell.length_b   1.000
_cell.length_c   1.000
_cell.angle_alpha   90.00
_cell.angle_beta   90.00
_cell.angle_gamma   90.00
#
_symmetry.space_group_name_H-M   'P 1'
#
loop_
_entity.id
_entity.type
_entity.pdbx_description
1 polymer ?
#
loop_
_entity_poly.entity_id
_entity_poly.type
_entity_poly.pdbx_seq_one_letter_code
_entity_poly.pdbx_strand_id
1 'polypeptide(L)'
;HSRDIFLDKSYRTETGRQSFYSACYSATNEIYTYFQELEGEAFQDSISSLYTAFEEFSKDPSDSVNQNLVMQKSSLFISRAKAVYTSLQNYQNNLNTKISKDIDRINELGKKIYDLNENIVKIEAGGVETAMELRDQRDNALDELAGLVHIDYDEKYDGTVFVSIEGVDFVNRAQVYEMGKSVDDETGYITPYWPQMSDTNRGQTANVFNFNVDISSAYNTDIGELKALVMQRGNYVADYRDIEGKSRQEYNDDAGMSVMLSTEAELDQLVHKLVTAINDIFCPNVKYAGTDLTGTTADGNAFTITQGMKVLDTDNCAVGSDGKLPPQELFSRVGTDRYTEVNVTDSAGNPRTYYVY
;
A
#
# COMPACT_ATOMS: atom_id res chain seq x y z
N HIS A 1 -45.94 -16.56 8.30
CA HIS A 1 -45.42 -15.38 7.64
C HIS A 1 -44.76 -15.81 6.30
N SER A 2 -45.32 -15.36 5.18
CA SER A 2 -44.61 -15.46 3.89
C SER A 2 -43.43 -14.52 3.98
N ARG A 3 -42.23 -15.08 4.05
CA ARG A 3 -40.99 -14.30 4.04
C ARG A 3 -40.76 -13.73 2.64
N ASP A 4 -40.49 -12.45 2.56
CA ASP A 4 -40.21 -11.82 1.27
C ASP A 4 -38.74 -12.01 0.92
N ILE A 5 -38.44 -13.08 0.18
CA ILE A 5 -37.08 -13.45 -0.25
C ILE A 5 -36.41 -12.31 -1.02
N PHE A 6 -37.17 -11.50 -1.74
CA PHE A 6 -36.62 -10.36 -2.47
C PHE A 6 -36.11 -9.28 -1.52
N LEU A 7 -36.89 -8.97 -0.48
CA LEU A 7 -36.46 -8.00 0.55
C LEU A 7 -35.24 -8.50 1.31
N ASP A 8 -35.20 -9.79 1.65
CA ASP A 8 -34.05 -10.38 2.34
C ASP A 8 -32.78 -10.31 1.48
N LYS A 9 -32.88 -10.61 0.18
CA LYS A 9 -31.74 -10.48 -0.77
C LYS A 9 -31.29 -9.03 -0.89
N SER A 10 -32.22 -8.10 -1.05
CA SER A 10 -31.90 -6.67 -1.14
C SER A 10 -31.25 -6.15 0.14
N TYR A 11 -31.76 -6.54 1.31
CA TYR A 11 -31.20 -6.18 2.59
C TYR A 11 -29.75 -6.68 2.75
N ARG A 12 -29.46 -7.93 2.41
CA ARG A 12 -28.12 -8.52 2.47
C ARG A 12 -27.15 -7.83 1.51
N THR A 13 -27.59 -7.52 0.29
CA THR A 13 -26.78 -6.76 -0.68
C THR A 13 -26.42 -5.38 -0.13
N GLU A 14 -27.39 -4.63 0.42
CA GLU A 14 -27.15 -3.30 0.96
C GLU A 14 -26.31 -3.34 2.27
N THR A 15 -26.48 -4.36 3.10
CA THR A 15 -25.63 -4.59 4.27
C THR A 15 -24.18 -4.83 3.87
N GLY A 16 -23.94 -5.65 2.86
CA GLY A 16 -22.60 -5.87 2.33
C GLY A 16 -21.98 -4.61 1.72
N ARG A 17 -22.78 -3.80 1.01
CA ARG A 17 -22.35 -2.51 0.48
C ARG A 17 -21.99 -1.52 1.59
N GLN A 18 -22.81 -1.42 2.61
CA GLN A 18 -22.53 -0.61 3.79
C GLN A 18 -21.22 -1.04 4.45
N SER A 19 -20.98 -2.34 4.61
CA SER A 19 -19.75 -2.87 5.20
C SER A 19 -18.52 -2.53 4.36
N PHE A 20 -18.62 -2.62 3.02
CA PHE A 20 -17.55 -2.22 2.10
C PHE A 20 -17.15 -0.77 2.31
N TYR A 21 -18.11 0.16 2.22
CA TYR A 21 -17.81 1.59 2.36
C TYR A 21 -17.42 1.98 3.78
N SER A 22 -17.93 1.29 4.80
CA SER A 22 -17.52 1.49 6.19
C SER A 22 -16.06 1.11 6.41
N ALA A 23 -15.60 0.02 5.82
CA ALA A 23 -14.20 -0.39 5.86
C ALA A 23 -13.28 0.60 5.12
N CYS A 24 -13.69 1.06 3.94
CA CYS A 24 -12.97 2.10 3.19
C CYS A 24 -12.85 3.41 3.98
N TYR A 25 -13.97 3.86 4.58
CA TYR A 25 -13.99 5.07 5.40
C TYR A 25 -13.07 4.93 6.62
N SER A 26 -13.15 3.80 7.31
CA SER A 26 -12.31 3.54 8.49
C SER A 26 -10.82 3.55 8.15
N ALA A 27 -10.44 2.96 7.01
CA ALA A 27 -9.05 2.98 6.54
C ALA A 27 -8.57 4.41 6.25
N THR A 28 -9.37 5.19 5.53
CA THR A 28 -9.04 6.59 5.22
C THR A 28 -8.93 7.45 6.46
N ASN A 29 -9.85 7.29 7.41
CA ASN A 29 -9.87 8.05 8.65
C ASN A 29 -8.67 7.73 9.55
N GLU A 30 -8.29 6.46 9.65
CA GLU A 30 -7.12 6.03 10.42
C GLU A 30 -5.84 6.63 9.85
N ILE A 31 -5.66 6.57 8.52
CA ILE A 31 -4.52 7.19 7.83
C ILE A 31 -4.47 8.69 8.08
N TYR A 32 -5.61 9.38 7.99
CA TYR A 32 -5.71 10.82 8.25
C TYR A 32 -5.22 11.18 9.66
N THR A 33 -5.55 10.34 10.64
CA THR A 33 -5.12 10.51 12.03
C THR A 33 -3.60 10.51 12.17
N TYR A 34 -2.88 9.64 11.43
CA TYR A 34 -1.42 9.57 11.50
C TYR A 34 -0.70 10.83 11.02
N PHE A 35 -1.32 11.63 10.18
CA PHE A 35 -0.75 12.92 9.78
C PHE A 35 -1.00 14.04 10.80
N GLN A 36 -1.98 13.89 11.70
CA GLN A 36 -2.38 14.89 12.67
C GLN A 36 -1.93 14.61 14.11
N GLU A 37 -1.94 13.33 14.54
CA GLU A 37 -1.83 12.94 15.96
C GLU A 37 -0.44 12.42 16.39
N LEU A 38 0.62 12.84 15.78
CA LEU A 38 1.93 12.53 16.35
C LEU A 38 2.14 13.41 17.59
N GLU A 39 2.40 12.77 18.76
CA GLU A 39 2.75 13.48 19.99
C GLU A 39 3.82 14.55 19.72
N GLY A 40 3.48 15.79 19.98
CA GLY A 40 4.31 16.96 19.73
C GLY A 40 3.91 17.71 18.46
N GLU A 41 4.85 17.93 17.53
CA GLU A 41 4.64 18.68 16.28
C GLU A 41 4.09 17.76 15.18
N ALA A 42 2.96 18.12 14.57
CA ALA A 42 2.39 17.37 13.45
C ALA A 42 3.35 17.33 12.24
N PHE A 43 3.17 16.36 11.34
CA PHE A 43 4.03 16.23 10.15
C PHE A 43 4.02 17.53 9.32
N GLN A 44 2.85 18.12 9.10
CA GLN A 44 2.71 19.39 8.38
C GLN A 44 3.45 20.55 9.06
N ASP A 45 3.41 20.62 10.40
CA ASP A 45 4.11 21.65 11.16
C ASP A 45 5.63 21.48 11.05
N SER A 46 6.14 20.24 10.97
CA SER A 46 7.56 19.98 10.76
C SER A 46 8.06 20.50 9.41
N ILE A 47 7.25 20.41 8.34
CA ILE A 47 7.57 20.99 7.03
C ILE A 47 7.60 22.52 7.13
N SER A 48 6.59 23.14 7.76
CA SER A 48 6.52 24.58 7.94
C SER A 48 7.68 25.11 8.78
N SER A 49 8.04 24.41 9.83
CA SER A 49 9.19 24.73 10.68
C SER A 49 10.53 24.63 9.93
N LEU A 50 10.67 23.60 9.07
CA LEU A 50 11.83 23.45 8.20
C LEU A 50 11.95 24.60 7.21
N TYR A 51 10.86 24.99 6.58
CA TYR A 51 10.82 26.13 5.66
C TYR A 51 11.25 27.43 6.38
N THR A 52 10.67 27.72 7.54
CA THR A 52 11.04 28.89 8.34
C THR A 52 12.53 28.88 8.74
N ALA A 53 13.08 27.70 9.07
CA ALA A 53 14.51 27.61 9.39
C ALA A 53 15.39 27.94 8.18
N PHE A 54 15.01 27.56 6.97
CA PHE A 54 15.71 27.97 5.75
C PHE A 54 15.56 29.46 5.43
N GLU A 55 14.39 30.06 5.71
CA GLU A 55 14.22 31.52 5.59
C GLU A 55 15.18 32.30 6.49
N GLU A 56 15.31 31.89 7.78
CA GLU A 56 16.26 32.51 8.71
C GLU A 56 17.70 32.26 8.29
N PHE A 57 18.04 31.04 7.87
CA PHE A 57 19.36 30.71 7.34
C PHE A 57 19.75 31.55 6.12
N SER A 58 18.80 31.85 5.22
CA SER A 58 19.05 32.64 4.03
C SER A 58 19.44 34.10 4.33
N LYS A 59 19.05 34.65 5.50
CA LYS A 59 19.36 36.01 5.92
C LYS A 59 20.82 36.16 6.38
N ASP A 60 21.34 35.16 7.08
CA ASP A 60 22.74 35.08 7.51
C ASP A 60 23.18 33.61 7.56
N PRO A 61 23.72 33.08 6.43
CA PRO A 61 24.21 31.70 6.37
C PRO A 61 25.46 31.44 7.22
N SER A 62 26.18 32.49 7.65
CA SER A 62 27.37 32.38 8.47
C SER A 62 27.08 32.24 9.97
N ASP A 63 25.85 32.57 10.38
CA ASP A 63 25.43 32.47 11.78
C ASP A 63 25.25 31.00 12.20
N SER A 64 26.02 30.59 13.20
CA SER A 64 25.96 29.24 13.76
C SER A 64 24.61 28.90 14.39
N VAL A 65 23.83 29.89 14.85
CA VAL A 65 22.47 29.66 15.39
C VAL A 65 21.54 29.24 14.25
N ASN A 66 21.57 29.95 13.12
CA ASN A 66 20.79 29.63 11.94
C ASN A 66 21.16 28.27 11.35
N GLN A 67 22.46 27.95 11.28
CA GLN A 67 22.95 26.64 10.86
C GLN A 67 22.41 25.52 11.75
N ASN A 68 22.50 25.69 13.07
CA ASN A 68 21.97 24.70 14.04
C ASN A 68 20.45 24.56 13.94
N LEU A 69 19.71 25.65 13.69
CA LEU A 69 18.27 25.62 13.55
C LEU A 69 17.87 24.76 12.33
N VAL A 70 18.53 24.96 11.17
CA VAL A 70 18.29 24.12 9.97
C VAL A 70 18.56 22.65 10.27
N MET A 71 19.69 22.33 10.93
CA MET A 71 20.02 20.94 11.30
C MET A 71 18.97 20.31 12.19
N GLN A 72 18.49 21.04 13.22
CA GLN A 72 17.46 20.54 14.14
C GLN A 72 16.13 20.32 13.42
N LYS A 73 15.70 21.29 12.59
CA LYS A 73 14.41 21.18 11.88
C LYS A 73 14.45 20.14 10.75
N SER A 74 15.60 19.95 10.12
CA SER A 74 15.84 18.84 9.17
C SER A 74 15.72 17.47 9.85
N SER A 75 16.36 17.32 11.01
CA SER A 75 16.28 16.09 11.80
C SER A 75 14.84 15.81 12.27
N LEU A 76 14.12 16.85 12.72
CA LEU A 76 12.72 16.75 13.14
C LEU A 76 11.83 16.30 11.97
N PHE A 77 11.97 16.92 10.80
CA PHE A 77 11.22 16.56 9.61
C PHE A 77 11.38 15.08 9.24
N ILE A 78 12.63 14.59 9.16
CA ILE A 78 12.90 13.17 8.85
C ILE A 78 12.33 12.24 9.94
N SER A 79 12.46 12.62 11.21
CA SER A 79 11.88 11.84 12.32
C SER A 79 10.36 11.73 12.21
N ARG A 80 9.67 12.83 11.87
CA ARG A 80 8.21 12.85 11.69
C ARG A 80 7.78 12.05 10.45
N ALA A 81 8.45 12.23 9.31
CA ALA A 81 8.20 11.43 8.11
C ALA A 81 8.33 9.92 8.39
N LYS A 82 9.40 9.54 9.08
CA LYS A 82 9.63 8.14 9.48
C LYS A 82 8.56 7.62 10.44
N ALA A 83 8.08 8.44 11.38
CA ALA A 83 7.03 8.05 12.31
C ALA A 83 5.70 7.80 11.58
N VAL A 84 5.31 8.69 10.66
CA VAL A 84 4.11 8.49 9.81
C VAL A 84 4.25 7.21 8.99
N TYR A 85 5.37 7.04 8.29
CA TYR A 85 5.61 5.84 7.47
C TYR A 85 5.54 4.54 8.28
N THR A 86 6.13 4.52 9.48
CA THR A 86 6.06 3.36 10.39
C THR A 86 4.62 3.09 10.83
N SER A 87 3.83 4.13 11.10
CA SER A 87 2.41 3.98 11.45
C SER A 87 1.59 3.41 10.30
N LEU A 88 1.85 3.86 9.06
CA LEU A 88 1.21 3.32 7.85
C LEU A 88 1.51 1.82 7.69
N GLN A 89 2.78 1.42 7.79
CA GLN A 89 3.17 0.01 7.71
C GLN A 89 2.53 -0.85 8.81
N ASN A 90 2.48 -0.35 10.04
CA ASN A 90 1.82 -1.05 11.14
C ASN A 90 0.33 -1.22 10.87
N TYR A 91 -0.31 -0.21 10.33
CA TYR A 91 -1.73 -0.28 9.99
C TYR A 91 -1.98 -1.25 8.83
N GLN A 92 -1.14 -1.26 7.80
CA GLN A 92 -1.21 -2.21 6.70
C GLN A 92 -1.11 -3.66 7.20
N ASN A 93 -0.22 -3.92 8.17
CA ASN A 93 -0.13 -5.21 8.84
C ASN A 93 -1.38 -5.55 9.69
N ASN A 94 -1.99 -4.55 10.32
CA ASN A 94 -3.25 -4.73 11.05
C ASN A 94 -4.39 -5.09 10.10
N LEU A 95 -4.49 -4.44 8.94
CA LEU A 95 -5.44 -4.81 7.88
C LEU A 95 -5.21 -6.24 7.40
N ASN A 96 -3.96 -6.65 7.20
CA ASN A 96 -3.60 -8.02 6.83
C ASN A 96 -4.05 -9.06 7.88
N THR A 97 -3.87 -8.73 9.15
CA THR A 97 -4.34 -9.57 10.26
C THR A 97 -5.87 -9.69 10.28
N LYS A 98 -6.58 -8.58 10.02
CA LYS A 98 -8.04 -8.57 9.93
C LYS A 98 -8.53 -9.40 8.75
N ILE A 99 -7.93 -9.27 7.58
CA ILE A 99 -8.19 -10.10 6.40
C ILE A 99 -8.11 -11.59 6.76
N SER A 100 -7.03 -11.99 7.46
CA SER A 100 -6.87 -13.38 7.90
C SER A 100 -8.02 -13.86 8.78
N LYS A 101 -8.45 -13.05 9.76
CA LYS A 101 -9.55 -13.37 10.66
C LYS A 101 -10.88 -13.44 9.94
N ASP A 102 -11.13 -12.53 9.00
CA ASP A 102 -12.38 -12.51 8.24
C ASP A 102 -12.50 -13.74 7.33
N ILE A 103 -11.40 -14.22 6.73
CA ILE A 103 -11.39 -15.49 5.99
C ILE A 103 -11.75 -16.67 6.91
N ASP A 104 -11.16 -16.72 8.11
CA ASP A 104 -11.51 -17.79 9.08
C ASP A 104 -12.99 -17.72 9.46
N ARG A 105 -13.49 -16.51 9.72
CA ARG A 105 -14.91 -16.31 10.09
C ARG A 105 -15.87 -16.70 8.97
N ILE A 106 -15.53 -16.37 7.72
CA ILE A 106 -16.32 -16.79 6.55
C ILE A 106 -16.38 -18.33 6.49
N ASN A 107 -15.25 -19.01 6.64
CA ASN A 107 -15.21 -20.46 6.63
C ASN A 107 -16.01 -21.09 7.79
N GLU A 108 -15.96 -20.50 8.98
CA GLU A 108 -16.80 -20.91 10.13
C GLU A 108 -18.28 -20.74 9.82
N LEU A 109 -18.69 -19.62 9.23
CA LEU A 109 -20.08 -19.36 8.84
C LEU A 109 -20.56 -20.36 7.78
N GLY A 110 -19.69 -20.69 6.81
CA GLY A 110 -20.00 -21.72 5.82
C GLY A 110 -20.29 -23.08 6.46
N LYS A 111 -19.45 -23.53 7.39
CA LYS A 111 -19.67 -24.77 8.15
C LYS A 111 -20.96 -24.72 8.96
N LYS A 112 -21.21 -23.60 9.64
CA LYS A 112 -22.44 -23.42 10.43
C LYS A 112 -23.69 -23.48 9.54
N ILE A 113 -23.68 -22.84 8.36
CA ILE A 113 -24.81 -22.90 7.40
C ILE A 113 -25.00 -24.33 6.91
N TYR A 114 -23.92 -25.05 6.60
CA TYR A 114 -24.00 -26.45 6.17
C TYR A 114 -24.62 -27.35 7.24
N ASP A 115 -24.14 -27.26 8.48
CA ASP A 115 -24.67 -28.05 9.61
C ASP A 115 -26.15 -27.74 9.91
N LEU A 116 -26.52 -26.46 9.80
CA LEU A 116 -27.91 -26.04 9.94
C LEU A 116 -28.79 -26.60 8.82
N ASN A 117 -28.31 -26.58 7.56
CA ASN A 117 -28.99 -27.20 6.44
C ASN A 117 -29.29 -28.68 6.71
N GLU A 118 -28.25 -29.44 7.12
CA GLU A 118 -28.40 -30.88 7.43
C GLU A 118 -29.44 -31.13 8.54
N ASN A 119 -29.43 -30.32 9.57
CA ASN A 119 -30.38 -30.48 10.70
C ASN A 119 -31.81 -30.06 10.31
N ILE A 120 -31.98 -28.99 9.53
CA ILE A 120 -33.28 -28.58 9.02
C ILE A 120 -33.89 -29.69 8.17
N VAL A 121 -33.13 -30.24 7.24
CA VAL A 121 -33.59 -31.34 6.35
C VAL A 121 -34.03 -32.55 7.18
N LYS A 122 -33.30 -32.94 8.24
CA LYS A 122 -33.62 -34.07 9.09
C LYS A 122 -34.95 -33.86 9.87
N ILE A 123 -35.18 -32.66 10.38
CA ILE A 123 -36.40 -32.34 11.13
C ILE A 123 -37.62 -32.25 10.20
N GLU A 124 -37.45 -31.61 9.03
CA GLU A 124 -38.52 -31.34 8.10
C GLU A 124 -38.87 -32.54 7.17
N ALA A 125 -37.99 -33.55 7.10
CA ALA A 125 -38.16 -34.72 6.23
C ALA A 125 -39.52 -35.48 6.50
N GLY A 126 -40.05 -35.38 7.69
CA GLY A 126 -41.35 -35.98 8.04
C GLY A 126 -42.57 -35.15 7.61
N GLY A 127 -42.40 -33.91 7.16
CA GLY A 127 -43.49 -33.01 6.73
C GLY A 127 -44.46 -32.54 7.83
N VAL A 128 -44.14 -32.82 9.11
CA VAL A 128 -45.00 -32.52 10.26
C VAL A 128 -44.48 -31.32 11.06
N GLU A 129 -43.18 -31.15 11.16
CA GLU A 129 -42.52 -30.08 11.92
C GLU A 129 -41.75 -29.13 11.00
N THR A 130 -41.69 -27.87 11.39
CA THR A 130 -40.87 -26.85 10.75
C THR A 130 -39.77 -26.41 11.71
N ALA A 131 -38.51 -26.45 11.27
CA ALA A 131 -37.35 -26.14 12.09
C ALA A 131 -37.10 -24.62 12.17
N MET A 132 -38.11 -23.86 12.67
CA MET A 132 -38.09 -22.38 12.64
C MET A 132 -36.85 -21.78 13.33
N GLU A 133 -36.46 -22.27 14.49
CA GLU A 133 -35.32 -21.77 15.24
C GLU A 133 -34.00 -22.00 14.46
N LEU A 134 -33.82 -23.16 13.83
CA LEU A 134 -32.65 -23.45 13.03
C LEU A 134 -32.60 -22.60 11.73
N ARG A 135 -33.77 -22.34 11.16
CA ARG A 135 -33.87 -21.41 10.01
C ARG A 135 -33.50 -19.99 10.41
N ASP A 136 -33.96 -19.49 11.55
CA ASP A 136 -33.58 -18.17 12.06
C ASP A 136 -32.08 -18.10 12.38
N GLN A 137 -31.47 -19.15 12.93
CA GLN A 137 -30.02 -19.22 13.15
C GLN A 137 -29.25 -19.23 11.83
N ARG A 138 -29.76 -19.90 10.79
CA ARG A 138 -29.16 -19.91 9.46
C ARG A 138 -29.24 -18.53 8.80
N ASP A 139 -30.38 -17.86 8.94
CA ASP A 139 -30.55 -16.53 8.40
C ASP A 139 -29.62 -15.50 9.04
N ASN A 140 -29.44 -15.58 10.37
CA ASN A 140 -28.45 -14.77 11.08
C ASN A 140 -27.03 -15.03 10.57
N ALA A 141 -26.70 -16.29 10.27
CA ALA A 141 -25.39 -16.61 9.68
C ALA A 141 -25.21 -16.08 8.25
N LEU A 142 -26.30 -16.09 7.46
CA LEU A 142 -26.31 -15.50 6.11
C LEU A 142 -26.21 -13.96 6.16
N ASP A 143 -26.86 -13.31 7.13
CA ASP A 143 -26.78 -11.86 7.32
C ASP A 143 -25.36 -11.43 7.70
N GLU A 144 -24.72 -12.15 8.61
CA GLU A 144 -23.32 -11.90 8.97
C GLU A 144 -22.38 -12.13 7.78
N LEU A 145 -22.56 -13.24 7.05
CA LEU A 145 -21.76 -13.57 5.88
C LEU A 145 -21.89 -12.50 4.77
N ALA A 146 -23.10 -11.98 4.56
CA ALA A 146 -23.36 -10.91 3.59
C ALA A 146 -22.65 -9.60 3.91
N GLY A 147 -22.39 -9.32 5.19
CA GLY A 147 -21.55 -8.18 5.60
C GLY A 147 -20.08 -8.36 5.25
N LEU A 148 -19.59 -9.60 5.31
CA LEU A 148 -18.18 -9.91 5.06
C LEU A 148 -17.85 -10.03 3.58
N VAL A 149 -18.74 -10.63 2.76
CA VAL A 149 -18.52 -10.89 1.34
C VAL A 149 -19.81 -10.79 0.53
N HIS A 150 -19.68 -10.59 -0.77
CA HIS A 150 -20.83 -10.66 -1.68
C HIS A 150 -21.29 -12.11 -1.83
N ILE A 151 -22.55 -12.37 -1.41
CA ILE A 151 -23.17 -13.69 -1.49
C ILE A 151 -24.38 -13.68 -2.41
N ASP A 152 -24.53 -14.78 -3.18
CA ASP A 152 -25.80 -15.20 -3.73
C ASP A 152 -26.24 -16.48 -3.06
N TYR A 153 -27.52 -16.62 -2.79
CA TYR A 153 -28.06 -17.83 -2.19
C TYR A 153 -29.43 -18.22 -2.76
N ASP A 154 -29.69 -19.53 -2.71
CA ASP A 154 -30.94 -20.10 -3.21
C ASP A 154 -31.39 -21.24 -2.29
N GLU A 155 -32.63 -21.16 -1.81
CA GLU A 155 -33.24 -22.21 -1.01
C GLU A 155 -33.88 -23.25 -1.92
N LYS A 156 -33.45 -24.50 -1.78
CA LYS A 156 -33.94 -25.63 -2.55
C LYS A 156 -35.24 -26.18 -1.93
N TYR A 157 -35.94 -27.00 -2.72
CA TYR A 157 -37.23 -27.58 -2.33
C TYR A 157 -37.17 -28.38 -1.01
N ASP A 158 -36.04 -28.98 -0.68
CA ASP A 158 -35.78 -29.72 0.54
C ASP A 158 -35.41 -28.86 1.77
N GLY A 159 -35.47 -27.54 1.61
CA GLY A 159 -35.10 -26.58 2.66
C GLY A 159 -33.61 -26.30 2.77
N THR A 160 -32.76 -26.92 1.96
CA THR A 160 -31.33 -26.63 1.92
C THR A 160 -31.06 -25.27 1.28
N VAL A 161 -30.17 -24.47 1.83
CA VAL A 161 -29.71 -23.23 1.21
C VAL A 161 -28.32 -23.46 0.60
N PHE A 162 -28.22 -23.20 -0.69
CA PHE A 162 -26.94 -23.15 -1.40
C PHE A 162 -26.44 -21.72 -1.38
N VAL A 163 -25.14 -21.53 -1.18
CA VAL A 163 -24.50 -20.21 -1.11
C VAL A 163 -23.31 -20.19 -2.05
N SER A 164 -23.23 -19.15 -2.84
CA SER A 164 -22.02 -18.80 -3.61
C SER A 164 -21.45 -17.47 -3.13
N ILE A 165 -20.12 -17.31 -3.24
CA ILE A 165 -19.40 -16.07 -2.94
C ILE A 165 -18.69 -15.61 -4.20
N GLU A 166 -18.91 -14.35 -4.61
CA GLU A 166 -18.38 -13.80 -5.87
C GLU A 166 -18.67 -14.72 -7.08
N GLY A 167 -19.84 -15.38 -7.07
CA GLY A 167 -20.27 -16.30 -8.13
C GLY A 167 -19.67 -17.71 -8.08
N VAL A 168 -18.84 -18.03 -7.09
CA VAL A 168 -18.23 -19.35 -6.89
C VAL A 168 -18.96 -20.12 -5.77
N ASP A 169 -19.25 -21.40 -5.98
CA ASP A 169 -19.90 -22.26 -5.00
C ASP A 169 -19.10 -22.26 -3.69
N PHE A 170 -19.79 -21.96 -2.58
CA PHE A 170 -19.22 -21.93 -1.24
C PHE A 170 -19.84 -23.01 -0.34
N VAL A 171 -21.19 -23.03 -0.23
CA VAL A 171 -21.93 -24.07 0.51
C VAL A 171 -22.92 -24.72 -0.43
N ASN A 172 -22.83 -26.03 -0.58
CA ASN A 172 -23.83 -26.82 -1.31
C ASN A 172 -24.24 -28.06 -0.46
N ARG A 173 -25.02 -28.97 -1.06
CA ARG A 173 -25.52 -30.16 -0.35
C ARG A 173 -24.41 -31.13 0.04
N ALA A 174 -23.28 -31.14 -0.69
CA ALA A 174 -22.23 -32.13 -0.50
C ALA A 174 -21.17 -31.67 0.50
N GLN A 175 -20.84 -30.38 0.48
CA GLN A 175 -19.71 -29.85 1.24
C GLN A 175 -19.66 -28.33 1.28
N VAL A 176 -18.76 -27.82 2.10
CA VAL A 176 -18.30 -26.43 2.11
C VAL A 176 -16.98 -26.35 1.36
N TYR A 177 -16.86 -25.40 0.43
CA TYR A 177 -15.63 -25.06 -0.26
C TYR A 177 -14.93 -23.90 0.47
N GLU A 178 -14.03 -24.23 1.38
CA GLU A 178 -13.38 -23.22 2.21
C GLU A 178 -12.46 -22.32 1.39
N MET A 179 -12.45 -21.02 1.70
CA MET A 179 -11.45 -20.08 1.21
C MET A 179 -10.07 -20.43 1.78
N GLY A 180 -9.05 -20.42 0.91
CA GLY A 180 -7.65 -20.52 1.29
C GLY A 180 -7.02 -19.16 1.52
N LYS A 181 -5.85 -19.15 2.16
CA LYS A 181 -4.98 -18.00 2.38
C LYS A 181 -3.69 -18.21 1.61
N SER A 182 -3.47 -17.45 0.54
CA SER A 182 -2.18 -17.38 -0.13
C SER A 182 -1.35 -16.29 0.53
N VAL A 183 -0.16 -16.64 1.01
CA VAL A 183 0.75 -15.69 1.65
C VAL A 183 1.84 -15.35 0.67
N ASP A 184 2.05 -14.07 0.44
CA ASP A 184 3.16 -13.57 -0.36
C ASP A 184 4.47 -13.69 0.43
N ASP A 185 5.52 -14.22 -0.19
CA ASP A 185 6.79 -14.54 0.49
C ASP A 185 7.60 -13.29 0.86
N GLU A 186 7.40 -12.17 0.17
CA GLU A 186 8.16 -10.93 0.39
C GLU A 186 7.48 -10.03 1.43
N THR A 187 6.17 -9.86 1.31
CA THR A 187 5.39 -8.95 2.15
C THR A 187 4.72 -9.63 3.33
N GLY A 188 4.48 -10.94 3.24
CA GLY A 188 3.65 -11.68 4.19
C GLY A 188 2.16 -11.38 4.04
N TYR A 189 1.73 -10.70 2.97
CA TYR A 189 0.34 -10.33 2.77
C TYR A 189 -0.51 -11.50 2.30
N ILE A 190 -1.70 -11.59 2.90
CA ILE A 190 -2.65 -12.68 2.65
C ILE A 190 -3.61 -12.27 1.53
N THR A 191 -3.69 -13.12 0.49
CA THR A 191 -4.69 -13.02 -0.56
C THR A 191 -5.67 -14.18 -0.45
N PRO A 192 -6.99 -13.92 -0.31
CA PRO A 192 -7.98 -14.98 -0.31
C PRO A 192 -8.09 -15.62 -1.70
N TYR A 193 -8.11 -16.96 -1.74
CA TYR A 193 -8.19 -17.72 -2.99
C TYR A 193 -9.07 -18.96 -2.85
N TRP A 194 -9.48 -19.52 -3.97
CA TRP A 194 -10.27 -20.75 -4.05
C TRP A 194 -9.37 -21.97 -4.30
N PRO A 195 -9.11 -22.83 -3.29
CA PRO A 195 -8.28 -24.03 -3.45
C PRO A 195 -8.81 -24.98 -4.53
N GLN A 196 -10.14 -25.15 -4.62
CA GLN A 196 -10.77 -26.06 -5.57
C GLN A 196 -10.65 -25.60 -7.04
N MET A 197 -10.33 -24.33 -7.29
CA MET A 197 -10.16 -23.76 -8.62
C MET A 197 -8.68 -23.48 -8.95
N SER A 198 -7.78 -23.73 -8.01
CA SER A 198 -6.35 -23.41 -8.10
C SER A 198 -5.53 -24.66 -8.49
N ASP A 199 -4.51 -24.45 -9.30
CA ASP A 199 -3.47 -25.47 -9.58
C ASP A 199 -2.15 -25.04 -8.94
N THR A 200 -1.98 -25.41 -7.68
CA THR A 200 -0.78 -25.06 -6.90
C THR A 200 0.49 -25.67 -7.47
N ASN A 201 0.41 -26.79 -8.21
CA ASN A 201 1.56 -27.41 -8.87
C ASN A 201 2.08 -26.55 -10.04
N ARG A 202 1.24 -25.71 -10.61
CA ARG A 202 1.58 -24.78 -11.70
C ARG A 202 1.72 -23.35 -11.22
N GLY A 203 1.63 -23.10 -9.91
CA GLY A 203 1.65 -21.74 -9.34
C GLY A 203 0.45 -20.89 -9.73
N GLN A 204 -0.68 -21.51 -10.12
CA GLN A 204 -1.89 -20.78 -10.49
C GLN A 204 -2.87 -20.74 -9.32
N THR A 205 -3.10 -19.56 -8.76
CA THR A 205 -4.10 -19.30 -7.72
C THR A 205 -5.31 -18.62 -8.31
N ALA A 206 -6.50 -19.15 -8.01
CA ALA A 206 -7.77 -18.52 -8.34
C ALA A 206 -8.18 -17.58 -7.21
N ASN A 207 -7.83 -16.30 -7.31
CA ASN A 207 -8.18 -15.30 -6.31
C ASN A 207 -9.69 -15.15 -6.18
N VAL A 208 -10.17 -14.89 -4.97
CA VAL A 208 -11.60 -14.67 -4.69
C VAL A 208 -12.09 -13.38 -5.35
N PHE A 209 -11.28 -12.31 -5.29
CA PHE A 209 -11.64 -11.01 -5.82
C PHE A 209 -10.90 -10.68 -7.12
N ASN A 210 -11.64 -10.07 -8.05
CA ASN A 210 -11.09 -9.52 -9.29
C ASN A 210 -11.11 -7.99 -9.21
N PHE A 211 -9.94 -7.37 -9.07
CA PHE A 211 -9.76 -5.91 -9.03
C PHE A 211 -9.53 -5.28 -10.42
N ASN A 212 -9.54 -6.06 -11.49
CA ASN A 212 -9.49 -5.52 -12.86
C ASN A 212 -10.87 -5.02 -13.36
N VAL A 213 -11.90 -5.13 -12.51
CA VAL A 213 -13.26 -4.64 -12.78
C VAL A 213 -13.52 -3.43 -11.92
N ASP A 214 -14.15 -2.40 -12.49
CA ASP A 214 -14.50 -1.17 -11.76
C ASP A 214 -15.31 -1.48 -10.50
N ILE A 215 -14.94 -0.84 -9.39
CA ILE A 215 -15.70 -0.88 -8.14
C ILE A 215 -16.91 0.05 -8.31
N SER A 216 -18.10 -0.55 -8.40
CA SER A 216 -19.33 0.19 -8.70
C SER A 216 -20.56 -0.51 -8.16
N SER A 217 -21.51 0.27 -7.66
CA SER A 217 -22.84 -0.22 -7.26
C SER A 217 -23.66 -0.71 -8.46
N ALA A 218 -23.38 -0.22 -9.67
CA ALA A 218 -24.05 -0.65 -10.88
C ALA A 218 -23.71 -2.11 -11.25
N TYR A 219 -22.51 -2.56 -10.89
CA TYR A 219 -22.03 -3.92 -11.12
C TYR A 219 -22.03 -4.79 -9.87
N ASN A 220 -22.48 -4.28 -8.71
CA ASN A 220 -22.41 -4.94 -7.40
C ASN A 220 -20.98 -5.41 -7.03
N THR A 221 -19.97 -4.67 -7.47
CA THR A 221 -18.56 -4.95 -7.16
C THR A 221 -18.08 -4.30 -5.86
N ASP A 222 -18.91 -3.44 -5.26
CA ASP A 222 -18.69 -2.67 -4.04
C ASP A 222 -19.35 -3.31 -2.80
N ILE A 223 -19.22 -4.65 -2.66
CA ILE A 223 -19.91 -5.40 -1.60
C ILE A 223 -18.90 -6.24 -0.81
N GLY A 224 -19.07 -6.23 0.52
CA GLY A 224 -18.31 -7.05 1.46
C GLY A 224 -17.10 -6.37 2.09
N GLU A 225 -16.98 -6.50 3.41
CA GLU A 225 -15.88 -5.93 4.18
C GLU A 225 -14.53 -6.49 3.76
N LEU A 226 -14.43 -7.82 3.55
CA LEU A 226 -13.17 -8.48 3.18
C LEU A 226 -12.59 -7.93 1.86
N LYS A 227 -13.43 -7.69 0.86
CA LYS A 227 -13.01 -7.10 -0.42
C LYS A 227 -12.46 -5.70 -0.24
N ALA A 228 -13.14 -4.87 0.57
CA ALA A 228 -12.67 -3.53 0.90
C ALA A 228 -11.31 -3.55 1.62
N LEU A 229 -11.14 -4.44 2.60
CA LEU A 229 -9.88 -4.57 3.34
C LEU A 229 -8.71 -4.98 2.45
N VAL A 230 -8.90 -5.97 1.56
CA VAL A 230 -7.88 -6.40 0.60
C VAL A 230 -7.51 -5.26 -0.34
N MET A 231 -8.51 -4.54 -0.86
CA MET A 231 -8.30 -3.39 -1.73
C MET A 231 -7.55 -2.25 -1.01
N GLN A 232 -8.00 -1.88 0.20
CA GLN A 232 -7.40 -0.77 0.95
C GLN A 232 -5.99 -1.07 1.44
N ARG A 233 -5.69 -2.32 1.81
CA ARG A 233 -4.34 -2.73 2.20
C ARG A 233 -3.36 -2.64 1.03
N GLY A 234 -3.82 -2.95 -0.19
CA GLY A 234 -2.94 -3.18 -1.33
C GLY A 234 -2.22 -4.54 -1.25
N ASN A 235 -1.34 -4.81 -2.19
CA ASN A 235 -0.63 -6.08 -2.33
C ASN A 235 0.90 -5.97 -2.19
N TYR A 236 1.43 -4.76 -2.01
CA TYR A 236 2.85 -4.46 -1.80
C TYR A 236 3.02 -3.24 -0.89
N VAL A 237 4.24 -2.80 -0.63
CA VAL A 237 4.57 -1.53 0.02
C VAL A 237 5.02 -0.56 -1.06
N ALA A 238 4.28 0.55 -1.20
CA ALA A 238 4.50 1.50 -2.28
C ALA A 238 5.59 2.53 -1.95
N ASP A 239 6.28 3.02 -2.98
CA ASP A 239 7.27 4.09 -2.90
C ASP A 239 7.10 5.12 -4.03
N TYR A 240 7.99 6.13 -4.08
CA TYR A 240 7.91 7.21 -5.07
C TYR A 240 7.97 6.73 -6.53
N ARG A 241 8.54 5.55 -6.80
CA ARG A 241 8.65 4.95 -8.15
C ARG A 241 7.29 4.48 -8.67
N ASP A 242 6.34 4.29 -7.78
CA ASP A 242 4.96 3.94 -8.15
C ASP A 242 4.17 5.15 -8.70
N ILE A 243 4.74 6.35 -8.57
CA ILE A 243 4.18 7.59 -9.15
C ILE A 243 5.09 8.12 -10.26
N GLU A 244 6.41 8.08 -10.06
CA GLU A 244 7.35 8.72 -10.97
C GLU A 244 7.37 8.04 -12.34
N GLY A 245 7.15 8.83 -13.40
CA GLY A 245 7.14 8.35 -14.78
C GLY A 245 5.87 7.62 -15.22
N LYS A 246 4.92 7.36 -14.31
CA LYS A 246 3.62 6.77 -14.65
C LYS A 246 2.64 7.84 -15.14
N SER A 247 1.80 7.47 -16.11
CA SER A 247 0.63 8.25 -16.47
C SER A 247 -0.41 8.21 -15.34
N ARG A 248 -1.35 9.17 -15.35
CA ARG A 248 -2.44 9.17 -14.37
C ARG A 248 -3.29 7.90 -14.42
N GLN A 249 -3.46 7.31 -15.61
CA GLN A 249 -4.22 6.07 -15.77
C GLN A 249 -3.47 4.90 -15.12
N GLU A 250 -2.19 4.73 -15.43
CA GLU A 250 -1.37 3.66 -14.82
C GLU A 250 -1.32 3.77 -13.30
N TYR A 251 -1.22 4.99 -12.76
CA TYR A 251 -1.28 5.20 -11.31
C TYR A 251 -2.65 4.82 -10.72
N ASN A 252 -3.75 5.24 -11.36
CA ASN A 252 -5.09 4.93 -10.86
C ASN A 252 -5.43 3.43 -10.92
N ASP A 253 -4.90 2.72 -11.91
CA ASP A 253 -5.15 1.29 -12.10
C ASP A 253 -4.30 0.41 -11.16
N ASP A 254 -3.32 1.00 -10.46
CA ASP A 254 -2.39 0.31 -9.55
C ASP A 254 -2.47 0.94 -8.13
N ALA A 255 -1.51 1.78 -7.76
CA ALA A 255 -1.41 2.36 -6.43
C ALA A 255 -2.63 3.21 -6.03
N GLY A 256 -3.25 3.90 -7.00
CA GLY A 256 -4.43 4.76 -6.77
C GLY A 256 -5.70 4.02 -6.35
N MET A 257 -5.78 2.70 -6.54
CA MET A 257 -6.91 1.90 -6.07
C MET A 257 -6.90 1.69 -4.56
N SER A 258 -5.74 1.70 -3.94
CA SER A 258 -5.54 1.50 -2.50
C SER A 258 -5.20 2.82 -1.82
N VAL A 259 -5.95 3.17 -0.76
CA VAL A 259 -5.61 4.36 0.02
C VAL A 259 -4.26 4.20 0.73
N MET A 260 -3.87 2.97 1.09
CA MET A 260 -2.56 2.70 1.68
C MET A 260 -1.44 2.95 0.66
N LEU A 261 -1.50 2.28 -0.50
CA LEU A 261 -0.45 2.40 -1.52
C LEU A 261 -0.30 3.84 -2.01
N SER A 262 -1.41 4.52 -2.28
CA SER A 262 -1.37 5.93 -2.71
C SER A 262 -0.75 6.83 -1.64
N THR A 263 -1.09 6.62 -0.37
CA THR A 263 -0.55 7.44 0.72
C THR A 263 0.94 7.17 0.95
N GLU A 264 1.37 5.90 0.91
CA GLU A 264 2.80 5.53 1.02
C GLU A 264 3.61 6.14 -0.11
N ALA A 265 3.16 5.97 -1.36
CA ALA A 265 3.84 6.49 -2.54
C ALA A 265 3.91 8.03 -2.55
N GLU A 266 2.83 8.71 -2.19
CA GLU A 266 2.78 10.18 -2.13
C GLU A 266 3.64 10.73 -0.99
N LEU A 267 3.64 10.09 0.19
CA LEU A 267 4.52 10.48 1.30
C LEU A 267 5.98 10.32 0.92
N ASP A 268 6.35 9.18 0.36
CA ASP A 268 7.72 8.91 -0.06
C ASP A 268 8.15 9.87 -1.19
N GLN A 269 7.29 10.14 -2.17
CA GLN A 269 7.55 11.12 -3.22
C GLN A 269 7.76 12.54 -2.67
N LEU A 270 6.94 12.95 -1.69
CA LEU A 270 7.09 14.25 -1.04
C LEU A 270 8.45 14.36 -0.36
N VAL A 271 8.81 13.37 0.46
CA VAL A 271 10.10 13.32 1.17
C VAL A 271 11.25 13.27 0.18
N HIS A 272 11.18 12.38 -0.82
CA HIS A 272 12.22 12.22 -1.84
C HIS A 272 12.49 13.53 -2.62
N LYS A 273 11.43 14.19 -3.10
CA LYS A 273 11.56 15.44 -3.85
C LYS A 273 12.10 16.59 -2.99
N LEU A 274 11.59 16.73 -1.75
CA LEU A 274 12.03 17.78 -0.84
C LEU A 274 13.50 17.60 -0.46
N VAL A 275 13.89 16.40 -0.05
CA VAL A 275 15.27 16.07 0.33
C VAL A 275 16.23 16.25 -0.88
N THR A 276 15.82 15.79 -2.05
CA THR A 276 16.62 15.95 -3.28
C THR A 276 16.79 17.42 -3.64
N ALA A 277 15.71 18.21 -3.61
CA ALA A 277 15.78 19.65 -3.93
C ALA A 277 16.69 20.41 -2.96
N ILE A 278 16.64 20.10 -1.66
CA ILE A 278 17.53 20.71 -0.66
C ILE A 278 18.98 20.29 -0.91
N ASN A 279 19.23 19.01 -1.10
CA ASN A 279 20.59 18.53 -1.38
C ASN A 279 21.17 19.09 -2.68
N ASP A 280 20.34 19.33 -3.70
CA ASP A 280 20.75 19.95 -4.98
C ASP A 280 21.22 21.41 -4.81
N ILE A 281 20.77 22.10 -3.74
CA ILE A 281 21.28 23.44 -3.43
C ILE A 281 22.72 23.38 -2.91
N PHE A 282 23.02 22.40 -2.05
CA PHE A 282 24.37 22.22 -1.49
C PHE A 282 25.33 21.56 -2.50
N CYS A 283 24.79 20.66 -3.32
CA CYS A 283 25.53 19.85 -4.29
C CYS A 283 24.95 20.03 -5.71
N PRO A 284 25.06 21.24 -6.31
CA PRO A 284 24.50 21.51 -7.62
C PRO A 284 25.17 20.65 -8.70
N ASN A 285 24.37 20.26 -9.69
CA ASN A 285 24.86 19.48 -10.82
C ASN A 285 24.82 20.30 -12.10
N VAL A 286 25.85 20.10 -12.92
CA VAL A 286 25.95 20.65 -14.28
C VAL A 286 25.99 19.50 -15.28
N LYS A 287 25.47 19.72 -16.50
CA LYS A 287 25.63 18.75 -17.59
C LYS A 287 27.04 18.82 -18.14
N TYR A 288 27.70 17.68 -18.17
CA TYR A 288 29.00 17.58 -18.81
C TYR A 288 28.90 17.93 -20.32
N ALA A 289 29.64 18.90 -20.76
CA ALA A 289 29.58 19.42 -22.13
C ALA A 289 30.82 19.06 -22.97
N GLY A 290 31.82 18.36 -22.39
CA GLY A 290 33.05 17.97 -23.06
C GLY A 290 32.90 16.74 -23.97
N THR A 291 34.00 16.35 -24.60
CA THR A 291 34.14 15.07 -25.27
C THR A 291 34.22 13.94 -24.27
N ASP A 292 33.86 12.73 -24.70
CA ASP A 292 33.87 11.55 -23.83
C ASP A 292 35.24 11.38 -23.15
N LEU A 293 35.20 11.22 -21.83
CA LEU A 293 36.36 11.03 -20.97
C LEU A 293 36.28 9.66 -20.29
N THR A 294 37.28 8.82 -20.54
CA THR A 294 37.44 7.56 -19.83
C THR A 294 38.39 7.72 -18.66
N GLY A 295 37.96 7.34 -17.49
CA GLY A 295 38.73 7.37 -16.26
C GLY A 295 38.55 6.11 -15.45
N THR A 296 38.96 6.16 -14.18
CA THR A 296 38.89 5.05 -13.25
C THR A 296 38.09 5.47 -12.00
N THR A 297 37.12 4.67 -11.60
CA THR A 297 36.38 4.89 -10.35
C THR A 297 37.26 4.60 -9.13
N ALA A 298 36.82 5.00 -7.93
CA ALA A 298 37.52 4.69 -6.69
C ALA A 298 37.77 3.19 -6.50
N ASP A 299 36.86 2.33 -7.01
CA ASP A 299 36.96 0.86 -6.96
C ASP A 299 37.89 0.29 -8.07
N GLY A 300 38.53 1.14 -8.88
CA GLY A 300 39.44 0.72 -9.95
C GLY A 300 38.76 0.30 -11.26
N ASN A 301 37.44 0.45 -11.39
CA ASN A 301 36.72 0.12 -12.61
C ASN A 301 36.83 1.24 -13.64
N ALA A 302 36.90 0.89 -14.94
CA ALA A 302 36.86 1.87 -16.01
C ALA A 302 35.45 2.50 -16.10
N PHE A 303 35.37 3.82 -16.20
CA PHE A 303 34.11 4.56 -16.34
C PHE A 303 34.29 5.64 -17.42
N THR A 304 33.33 5.77 -18.32
CA THR A 304 33.37 6.81 -19.38
C THR A 304 32.28 7.84 -19.10
N ILE A 305 32.72 9.10 -18.92
CA ILE A 305 31.83 10.26 -18.79
C ILE A 305 31.48 10.72 -20.19
N THR A 306 30.19 10.68 -20.54
CA THR A 306 29.70 11.12 -21.86
C THR A 306 28.96 12.45 -21.77
N GLN A 307 28.87 13.14 -22.91
CA GLN A 307 28.15 14.41 -23.00
C GLN A 307 26.71 14.30 -22.49
N GLY A 308 26.30 15.25 -21.64
CA GLY A 308 24.95 15.29 -21.05
C GLY A 308 24.83 14.59 -19.71
N MET A 309 25.79 13.77 -19.28
CA MET A 309 25.82 13.24 -17.91
C MET A 309 25.87 14.39 -16.89
N LYS A 310 25.19 14.20 -15.77
CA LYS A 310 25.23 15.15 -14.66
C LYS A 310 26.52 14.93 -13.86
N VAL A 311 27.25 16.00 -13.62
CA VAL A 311 28.44 16.01 -12.76
C VAL A 311 28.30 17.13 -11.74
N LEU A 312 28.98 17.00 -10.59
CA LEU A 312 29.05 18.07 -9.60
C LEU A 312 29.56 19.37 -10.22
N ASP A 313 28.86 20.46 -10.01
CA ASP A 313 29.34 21.81 -10.32
C ASP A 313 30.29 22.27 -9.21
N THR A 314 31.58 22.00 -9.41
CA THR A 314 32.62 22.30 -8.42
C THR A 314 32.82 23.78 -8.17
N ASP A 315 32.37 24.64 -9.10
CA ASP A 315 32.53 26.10 -9.01
C ASP A 315 31.42 26.74 -8.15
N ASN A 316 30.26 26.10 -8.08
CA ASN A 316 29.07 26.62 -7.38
C ASN A 316 28.64 25.76 -6.20
N CYS A 317 29.32 24.66 -5.86
CA CYS A 317 28.95 23.81 -4.75
C CYS A 317 29.35 24.43 -3.39
N ALA A 318 28.62 24.05 -2.35
CA ALA A 318 28.91 24.47 -0.98
C ALA A 318 30.11 23.68 -0.43
N VAL A 319 31.29 24.29 -0.42
CA VAL A 319 32.50 23.65 0.13
C VAL A 319 32.58 23.91 1.63
N GLY A 320 32.71 22.85 2.42
CA GLY A 320 32.90 22.96 3.87
C GLY A 320 34.28 23.54 4.22
N SER A 321 34.49 23.82 5.51
CA SER A 321 35.76 24.35 6.04
C SER A 321 36.95 23.40 5.84
N ASP A 322 36.69 22.12 5.56
CA ASP A 322 37.70 21.09 5.26
C ASP A 322 38.15 21.09 3.80
N GLY A 323 37.50 21.87 2.93
CA GLY A 323 37.80 21.99 1.51
C GLY A 323 37.62 20.72 0.68
N LYS A 324 36.94 19.69 1.24
CA LYS A 324 36.78 18.41 0.54
C LYS A 324 35.63 18.44 -0.46
N LEU A 325 35.80 17.66 -1.52
CA LEU A 325 34.79 17.40 -2.56
C LEU A 325 34.52 15.89 -2.63
N PRO A 326 33.28 15.49 -2.93
CA PRO A 326 32.09 16.32 -3.03
C PRO A 326 31.68 16.85 -1.63
N PRO A 327 30.94 17.98 -1.58
CA PRO A 327 30.42 18.48 -0.30
C PRO A 327 29.45 17.46 0.29
N GLN A 328 29.30 17.48 1.63
CA GLN A 328 28.32 16.64 2.30
C GLN A 328 26.90 17.12 2.01
N GLU A 329 26.03 16.19 1.71
CA GLU A 329 24.60 16.46 1.62
C GLU A 329 24.04 16.77 3.04
N LEU A 330 23.01 17.62 3.08
CA LEU A 330 22.29 17.87 4.34
C LEU A 330 21.54 16.61 4.80
N PHE A 331 20.94 15.89 3.85
CA PHE A 331 20.27 14.62 4.08
C PHE A 331 21.10 13.49 3.44
N SER A 332 21.73 12.69 4.31
CA SER A 332 22.54 11.56 3.84
C SER A 332 21.67 10.44 3.26
N ARG A 333 22.19 9.78 2.24
CA ARG A 333 21.58 8.59 1.63
C ARG A 333 21.98 7.33 2.39
N VAL A 334 21.12 6.32 2.37
CA VAL A 334 21.43 5.02 2.94
C VAL A 334 21.68 4.03 1.80
N GLY A 335 22.88 3.43 1.80
CA GLY A 335 23.25 2.36 0.87
C GLY A 335 23.72 2.78 -0.50
N THR A 336 23.68 4.08 -0.87
CA THR A 336 24.20 4.60 -2.14
C THR A 336 24.83 5.96 -1.95
N ASP A 337 25.99 6.19 -2.59
CA ASP A 337 26.60 7.51 -2.66
C ASP A 337 25.90 8.37 -3.72
N ARG A 338 25.85 9.70 -3.50
CA ARG A 338 25.28 10.63 -4.48
C ARG A 338 26.08 10.63 -5.78
N TYR A 339 27.38 10.53 -5.68
CA TYR A 339 28.30 10.63 -6.80
C TYR A 339 29.19 9.41 -6.91
N THR A 340 29.45 9.02 -8.15
CA THR A 340 30.56 8.14 -8.48
C THR A 340 31.79 9.03 -8.74
N GLU A 341 32.85 8.84 -7.96
CA GLU A 341 34.14 9.52 -8.19
C GLU A 341 34.84 8.87 -9.36
N VAL A 342 35.21 9.70 -10.37
CA VAL A 342 35.90 9.24 -11.56
C VAL A 342 37.19 10.06 -11.76
N ASN A 343 38.31 9.39 -11.64
CA ASN A 343 39.62 9.99 -11.82
C ASN A 343 40.05 9.86 -13.29
N VAL A 344 40.25 10.98 -13.97
CA VAL A 344 40.68 11.06 -15.37
C VAL A 344 42.00 11.79 -15.48
N THR A 345 42.78 11.50 -16.53
CA THR A 345 43.95 12.27 -16.89
C THR A 345 43.61 13.09 -18.14
N ASP A 346 43.75 14.40 -18.05
CA ASP A 346 43.50 15.29 -19.18
C ASP A 346 44.52 15.12 -20.32
N SER A 347 44.26 15.75 -21.46
CA SER A 347 45.15 15.67 -22.61
C SER A 347 46.53 16.29 -22.36
N ALA A 348 46.71 17.06 -21.28
CA ALA A 348 47.99 17.64 -20.86
C ALA A 348 48.71 16.76 -19.82
N GLY A 349 48.13 15.61 -19.42
CA GLY A 349 48.69 14.69 -18.43
C GLY A 349 48.33 15.04 -16.97
N ASN A 350 47.46 16.00 -16.72
CA ASN A 350 47.10 16.38 -15.36
C ASN A 350 45.95 15.52 -14.84
N PRO A 351 46.02 15.04 -13.59
CA PRO A 351 44.92 14.33 -12.98
C PRO A 351 43.74 15.28 -12.64
N ARG A 352 42.55 14.87 -12.97
CA ARG A 352 41.30 15.57 -12.63
C ARG A 352 40.26 14.60 -12.15
N THR A 353 39.55 14.98 -11.09
CA THR A 353 38.44 14.17 -10.53
C THR A 353 37.10 14.78 -10.92
N TYR A 354 36.22 13.95 -11.43
CA TYR A 354 34.83 14.27 -11.67
C TYR A 354 33.95 13.47 -10.71
N TYR A 355 32.89 14.10 -10.22
CA TYR A 355 31.88 13.47 -9.36
C TYR A 355 30.62 13.33 -10.21
N VAL A 356 30.36 12.12 -10.72
CA VAL A 356 29.25 11.81 -11.64
C VAL A 356 28.02 11.40 -10.82
N TYR A 357 26.89 12.09 -11.11
CA TYR A 357 25.60 11.90 -10.41
C TYR A 357 24.82 10.71 -10.97
#